data_72f3f2b165a3892e8ef2385619666c33
#
_entry.id   72f3f2b165a3892e8ef2385619666c33
#
_cell.length_a   1.000
_cell.length_b   1.000
_cell.length_c   1.000
_cell.angle_alpha   90.00
_cell.angle_beta   90.00
_cell.angle_gamma   90.00
#
_symmetry.space_group_name_H-M   'P 1'
#
loop_
_entity.id
_entity.type
_entity.pdbx_description
1 polymer ?
#
loop_
_entity_poly.entity_id
_entity_poly.type
_entity_poly.pdbx_seq_one_letter_code
_entity_poly.pdbx_strand_id
1 'polypeptide(L)'
;MILDQNGVEVPITLAYRKDKLNAHSPVILYGYGAYGFTMKPYFMPQIISLLDQGAIYAIAHVRGGGYYGDAWHQAGRGEQKRHSMDDFVAAAKSLQHYQQGERLVYAMGSSAGGTLVAGALNQAPQAFAGAVLKVPFVDVVNSMTDTSLPLTEQQYGEWGNPQVESALKAMQAYDPYGNIKAVPYPPLLVQIGLNDQRVPYWEGAKYLSKLAELSTGQGPYLLQTDFESGHSGDRRKALEQQALEYAFLISLFKTSSQAEQK
;
A
#
# COMPACT_ATOMS: atom_id res chain seq x y z
N MET A 1 -1.06 7.68 -17.72
CA MET A 1 -1.46 8.86 -16.93
C MET A 1 -2.90 8.69 -16.51
N ILE A 2 -3.22 9.03 -15.29
CA ILE A 2 -4.58 9.13 -14.77
C ILE A 2 -4.76 10.52 -14.15
N LEU A 3 -6.01 10.95 -13.97
CA LEU A 3 -6.32 12.17 -13.24
C LEU A 3 -6.80 11.81 -11.84
N ASP A 4 -6.26 12.49 -10.81
CA ASP A 4 -6.84 12.46 -9.47
C ASP A 4 -8.13 13.30 -9.40
N GLN A 5 -8.78 13.30 -8.24
CA GLN A 5 -10.01 14.08 -8.03
C GLN A 5 -9.85 15.59 -8.17
N ASN A 6 -8.61 16.11 -8.16
CA ASN A 6 -8.28 17.53 -8.31
C ASN A 6 -7.74 17.86 -9.72
N GLY A 7 -7.78 16.90 -10.65
CA GLY A 7 -7.25 17.06 -12.01
C GLY A 7 -5.74 16.96 -12.13
N VAL A 8 -5.05 16.44 -11.10
CA VAL A 8 -3.60 16.22 -11.15
C VAL A 8 -3.30 14.94 -11.93
N GLU A 9 -2.40 15.01 -12.89
CA GLU A 9 -1.96 13.85 -13.67
C GLU A 9 -0.97 12.98 -12.88
N VAL A 10 -1.39 11.77 -12.52
CA VAL A 10 -0.57 10.79 -11.81
C VAL A 10 -0.03 9.75 -12.79
N PRO A 11 1.31 9.63 -12.94
CA PRO A 11 1.91 8.63 -13.82
C PRO A 11 1.73 7.21 -13.27
N ILE A 12 1.45 6.24 -14.17
CA ILE A 12 1.42 4.82 -13.84
C ILE A 12 2.30 4.07 -14.83
N THR A 13 3.17 3.20 -14.32
CA THR A 13 3.91 2.22 -15.11
C THR A 13 3.16 0.89 -15.08
N LEU A 14 2.95 0.28 -16.24
CA LEU A 14 2.26 -1.01 -16.37
C LEU A 14 3.19 -2.06 -16.97
N ALA A 15 3.15 -3.26 -16.43
CA ALA A 15 3.75 -4.45 -17.00
C ALA A 15 2.71 -5.57 -17.08
N TYR A 16 2.55 -6.18 -18.24
CA TYR A 16 1.63 -7.30 -18.46
C TYR A 16 2.03 -8.12 -19.69
N ARG A 17 1.55 -9.34 -19.76
CA ARG A 17 1.69 -10.20 -20.93
C ARG A 17 0.55 -9.92 -21.91
N LYS A 18 0.89 -9.47 -23.12
CA LYS A 18 -0.11 -9.13 -24.16
C LYS A 18 -0.98 -10.33 -24.54
N ASP A 19 -0.39 -11.53 -24.57
CA ASP A 19 -1.07 -12.80 -24.91
C ASP A 19 -2.02 -13.31 -23.81
N LYS A 20 -1.98 -12.73 -22.61
CA LYS A 20 -2.83 -13.11 -21.48
C LYS A 20 -3.77 -12.00 -21.00
N LEU A 21 -3.63 -10.80 -21.55
CA LEU A 21 -4.46 -9.66 -21.18
C LEU A 21 -5.89 -9.85 -21.67
N ASN A 22 -6.86 -9.71 -20.76
CA ASN A 22 -8.29 -9.71 -21.07
C ASN A 22 -9.02 -8.63 -20.24
N ALA A 23 -10.34 -8.51 -20.41
CA ALA A 23 -11.14 -7.49 -19.74
C ALA A 23 -11.15 -7.64 -18.20
N HIS A 24 -10.96 -8.84 -17.67
CA HIS A 24 -10.99 -9.17 -16.22
C HIS A 24 -9.61 -9.44 -15.62
N SER A 25 -8.52 -9.20 -16.37
CA SER A 25 -7.15 -9.35 -15.87
C SER A 25 -6.99 -8.60 -14.54
N PRO A 26 -6.64 -9.25 -13.41
CA PRO A 26 -6.48 -8.59 -12.14
C PRO A 26 -5.31 -7.60 -12.18
N VAL A 27 -5.41 -6.52 -11.42
CA VAL A 27 -4.35 -5.52 -11.32
C VAL A 27 -3.70 -5.60 -9.96
N ILE A 28 -2.38 -5.74 -9.91
CA ILE A 28 -1.57 -5.57 -8.71
C ILE A 28 -1.03 -4.15 -8.73
N LEU A 29 -1.55 -3.29 -7.87
CA LEU A 29 -1.16 -1.88 -7.79
C LEU A 29 -0.17 -1.69 -6.64
N TYR A 30 1.07 -1.37 -6.97
CA TYR A 30 2.13 -1.05 -6.01
C TYR A 30 2.32 0.47 -5.88
N GLY A 31 2.58 0.95 -4.66
CA GLY A 31 2.96 2.33 -4.40
C GLY A 31 3.85 2.48 -3.17
N TYR A 32 4.63 3.58 -3.14
CA TYR A 32 5.47 3.94 -2.01
C TYR A 32 5.16 5.34 -1.48
N GLY A 33 5.30 6.37 -2.30
CA GLY A 33 4.79 7.72 -2.08
C GLY A 33 5.44 8.50 -0.94
N ALA A 34 6.73 8.30 -0.66
CA ALA A 34 7.43 9.01 0.41
C ALA A 34 8.90 9.25 0.07
N TYR A 35 9.53 10.19 0.82
CA TYR A 35 10.96 10.50 0.80
C TYR A 35 11.50 10.93 -0.57
N GLY A 36 10.65 11.40 -1.49
CA GLY A 36 11.08 11.68 -2.85
C GLY A 36 11.62 10.46 -3.60
N PHE A 37 11.31 9.25 -3.12
CA PHE A 37 11.82 8.03 -3.73
C PHE A 37 11.15 7.79 -5.08
N THR A 38 11.96 7.61 -6.13
CA THR A 38 11.47 7.30 -7.47
C THR A 38 11.57 5.81 -7.75
N MET A 39 10.41 5.18 -7.93
CA MET A 39 10.33 3.81 -8.41
C MET A 39 10.73 3.77 -9.90
N LYS A 40 12.02 3.59 -10.16
CA LYS A 40 12.50 3.45 -11.55
C LYS A 40 12.14 2.07 -12.10
N PRO A 41 11.77 1.96 -13.38
CA PRO A 41 11.61 0.66 -14.03
C PRO A 41 12.94 -0.11 -13.99
N TYR A 42 12.91 -1.32 -13.46
CA TYR A 42 14.02 -2.27 -13.51
C TYR A 42 13.47 -3.66 -13.73
N PHE A 43 14.31 -4.58 -14.15
CA PHE A 43 13.91 -5.96 -14.35
C PHE A 43 13.60 -6.63 -13.00
N MET A 44 12.34 -7.00 -12.81
CA MET A 44 11.82 -7.67 -11.63
C MET A 44 11.36 -9.09 -12.02
N PRO A 45 12.25 -10.09 -12.01
CA PRO A 45 11.88 -11.45 -12.42
C PRO A 45 10.74 -12.05 -11.59
N GLN A 46 10.59 -11.60 -10.36
CA GLN A 46 9.58 -12.11 -9.44
C GLN A 46 8.15 -11.86 -9.94
N ILE A 47 7.89 -10.71 -10.58
CA ILE A 47 6.53 -10.40 -11.06
C ILE A 47 6.08 -11.30 -12.22
N ILE A 48 7.01 -12.03 -12.87
CA ILE A 48 6.68 -12.92 -13.98
C ILE A 48 5.64 -13.95 -13.53
N SER A 49 5.70 -14.45 -12.31
CA SER A 49 4.72 -15.38 -11.76
C SER A 49 3.29 -14.79 -11.72
N LEU A 50 3.15 -13.50 -11.45
CA LEU A 50 1.86 -12.79 -11.49
C LEU A 50 1.41 -12.56 -12.94
N LEU A 51 2.34 -12.13 -13.81
CA LEU A 51 2.06 -11.90 -15.23
C LEU A 51 1.64 -13.20 -15.93
N ASP A 52 2.20 -14.34 -15.53
CA ASP A 52 1.84 -15.66 -16.05
C ASP A 52 0.43 -16.11 -15.63
N GLN A 53 -0.10 -15.56 -14.54
CA GLN A 53 -1.51 -15.72 -14.16
C GLN A 53 -2.45 -14.72 -14.88
N GLY A 54 -1.92 -13.91 -15.81
CA GLY A 54 -2.68 -12.92 -16.55
C GLY A 54 -2.89 -11.60 -15.82
N ALA A 55 -2.18 -11.36 -14.71
CA ALA A 55 -2.26 -10.10 -13.98
C ALA A 55 -1.54 -8.95 -14.71
N ILE A 56 -1.99 -7.74 -14.44
CA ILE A 56 -1.29 -6.49 -14.74
C ILE A 56 -0.56 -6.08 -13.47
N TYR A 57 0.76 -5.87 -13.53
CA TYR A 57 1.52 -5.24 -12.46
C TYR A 57 1.64 -3.74 -12.74
N ALA A 58 1.12 -2.93 -11.82
CA ALA A 58 1.06 -1.48 -11.96
C ALA A 58 1.86 -0.79 -10.84
N ILE A 59 2.62 0.23 -11.17
CA ILE A 59 3.30 1.10 -10.20
C ILE A 59 2.68 2.49 -10.31
N ALA A 60 2.06 2.97 -9.22
CA ALA A 60 1.57 4.34 -9.14
C ALA A 60 2.69 5.26 -8.64
N HIS A 61 3.03 6.26 -9.45
CA HIS A 61 4.04 7.25 -9.11
C HIS A 61 3.39 8.45 -8.42
N VAL A 62 2.78 8.21 -7.27
CA VAL A 62 2.02 9.18 -6.50
C VAL A 62 2.89 10.33 -5.98
N ARG A 63 2.28 11.47 -5.65
CA ARG A 63 2.93 12.58 -4.94
C ARG A 63 3.56 12.08 -3.63
N GLY A 64 4.60 12.76 -3.16
CA GLY A 64 5.45 12.29 -2.06
C GLY A 64 6.62 11.42 -2.53
N GLY A 65 6.51 10.77 -3.71
CA GLY A 65 7.63 10.19 -4.45
C GLY A 65 8.39 11.25 -5.27
N GLY A 66 9.41 10.82 -6.02
CA GLY A 66 10.31 11.70 -6.76
C GLY A 66 10.13 11.71 -8.28
N TYR A 67 9.03 11.16 -8.82
CA TYR A 67 8.89 10.95 -10.26
C TYR A 67 9.05 12.23 -11.09
N TYR A 68 8.47 13.35 -10.64
CA TYR A 68 8.63 14.68 -11.23
C TYR A 68 9.57 15.58 -10.44
N GLY A 69 10.46 15.00 -9.63
CA GLY A 69 11.45 15.75 -8.84
C GLY A 69 10.91 16.30 -7.52
N ASP A 70 11.60 17.31 -6.98
CA ASP A 70 11.34 17.81 -5.64
C ASP A 70 9.92 18.39 -5.46
N ALA A 71 9.39 19.10 -6.43
CA ALA A 71 8.03 19.65 -6.34
C ALA A 71 6.97 18.53 -6.17
N TRP A 72 7.17 17.37 -6.78
CA TRP A 72 6.30 16.21 -6.64
C TRP A 72 6.41 15.60 -5.24
N HIS A 73 7.61 15.54 -4.69
CA HIS A 73 7.85 15.13 -3.31
C HIS A 73 7.16 16.09 -2.32
N GLN A 74 7.39 17.37 -2.45
CA GLN A 74 6.80 18.39 -1.56
C GLN A 74 5.26 18.34 -1.57
N ALA A 75 4.65 18.07 -2.72
CA ALA A 75 3.21 18.00 -2.88
C ALA A 75 2.54 16.79 -2.21
N GLY A 76 3.31 15.84 -1.65
CA GLY A 76 2.81 14.64 -0.98
C GLY A 76 3.53 14.31 0.33
N ARG A 77 4.18 15.27 1.01
CA ARG A 77 4.81 15.07 2.33
C ARG A 77 4.23 15.98 3.40
N GLY A 78 4.49 15.69 4.66
CA GLY A 78 4.07 16.49 5.80
C GLY A 78 2.55 16.74 5.78
N GLU A 79 2.14 17.99 5.85
CA GLU A 79 0.73 18.39 5.83
C GLU A 79 0.02 18.02 4.51
N GLN A 80 0.76 17.79 3.43
CA GLN A 80 0.24 17.38 2.12
C GLN A 80 0.19 15.85 1.91
N LYS A 81 0.53 15.06 2.93
CA LYS A 81 0.67 13.59 2.84
C LYS A 81 -0.57 12.88 2.30
N ARG A 82 -1.74 13.40 2.59
CA ARG A 82 -3.01 12.87 2.12
C ARG A 82 -3.10 12.80 0.59
N HIS A 83 -2.47 13.73 -0.13
CA HIS A 83 -2.46 13.73 -1.60
C HIS A 83 -1.87 12.45 -2.19
N SER A 84 -0.89 11.83 -1.52
CA SER A 84 -0.35 10.53 -1.97
C SER A 84 -1.43 9.44 -1.98
N MET A 85 -2.29 9.43 -0.97
CA MET A 85 -3.39 8.47 -0.85
C MET A 85 -4.52 8.75 -1.85
N ASP A 86 -4.85 10.04 -2.04
CA ASP A 86 -5.84 10.46 -3.05
C ASP A 86 -5.40 10.02 -4.45
N ASP A 87 -4.10 10.19 -4.80
CA ASP A 87 -3.51 9.72 -6.05
C ASP A 87 -3.61 8.20 -6.19
N PHE A 88 -3.33 7.46 -5.13
CA PHE A 88 -3.36 6.00 -5.14
C PHE A 88 -4.78 5.45 -5.31
N VAL A 89 -5.76 6.05 -4.65
CA VAL A 89 -7.18 5.72 -4.83
C VAL A 89 -7.65 6.03 -6.26
N ALA A 90 -7.24 7.17 -6.81
CA ALA A 90 -7.55 7.53 -8.19
C ALA A 90 -6.93 6.54 -9.19
N ALA A 91 -5.67 6.11 -8.92
CA ALA A 91 -5.00 5.08 -9.71
C ALA A 91 -5.80 3.76 -9.70
N ALA A 92 -6.23 3.31 -8.52
CA ALA A 92 -7.01 2.09 -8.38
C ALA A 92 -8.32 2.16 -9.18
N LYS A 93 -9.11 3.23 -9.00
CA LYS A 93 -10.37 3.43 -9.71
C LYS A 93 -10.21 3.49 -11.22
N SER A 94 -9.16 4.18 -11.71
CA SER A 94 -8.88 4.24 -13.15
C SER A 94 -8.48 2.88 -13.73
N LEU A 95 -7.70 2.10 -12.97
CA LEU A 95 -7.25 0.78 -13.41
C LEU A 95 -8.36 -0.26 -13.41
N GLN A 96 -9.42 -0.10 -12.60
CA GLN A 96 -10.62 -0.93 -12.68
C GLN A 96 -11.21 -0.93 -14.10
N HIS A 97 -11.12 0.20 -14.82
CA HIS A 97 -11.69 0.39 -16.17
C HIS A 97 -10.64 0.48 -17.27
N TYR A 98 -9.38 0.15 -16.98
CA TYR A 98 -8.30 0.20 -17.99
C TYR A 98 -8.65 -0.63 -19.21
N GLN A 99 -8.52 -0.04 -20.41
CA GLN A 99 -8.91 -0.64 -21.71
C GLN A 99 -10.34 -1.22 -21.71
N GLN A 100 -11.29 -0.46 -21.15
CA GLN A 100 -12.71 -0.84 -21.07
C GLN A 100 -12.95 -2.17 -20.32
N GLY A 101 -12.04 -2.53 -19.41
CA GLY A 101 -12.16 -3.73 -18.58
C GLY A 101 -13.01 -3.51 -17.35
N GLU A 102 -13.29 -4.63 -16.67
CA GLU A 102 -13.86 -4.70 -15.33
C GLU A 102 -12.88 -5.48 -14.45
N ARG A 103 -11.94 -4.75 -13.85
CA ARG A 103 -10.77 -5.35 -13.20
C ARG A 103 -10.83 -5.21 -11.69
N LEU A 104 -10.49 -6.27 -11.00
CA LEU A 104 -10.23 -6.22 -9.58
C LEU A 104 -8.81 -5.68 -9.33
N VAL A 105 -8.70 -4.72 -8.42
CA VAL A 105 -7.41 -4.09 -8.06
C VAL A 105 -6.99 -4.56 -6.68
N TYR A 106 -5.77 -5.06 -6.58
CA TYR A 106 -5.13 -5.52 -5.35
C TYR A 106 -3.97 -4.59 -5.02
N ALA A 107 -3.93 -4.05 -3.81
CA ALA A 107 -2.93 -3.07 -3.42
C ALA A 107 -1.72 -3.72 -2.74
N MET A 108 -0.53 -3.20 -3.00
CA MET A 108 0.70 -3.60 -2.30
C MET A 108 1.50 -2.38 -1.85
N GLY A 109 2.01 -2.40 -0.63
CA GLY A 109 2.88 -1.36 -0.12
C GLY A 109 3.79 -1.87 1.00
N SER A 110 5.00 -1.31 1.08
CA SER A 110 5.99 -1.67 2.10
C SER A 110 6.45 -0.45 2.86
N SER A 111 6.67 -0.58 4.18
CA SER A 111 7.17 0.52 5.02
C SER A 111 6.27 1.76 4.91
N ALA A 112 6.76 2.91 4.46
CA ALA A 112 5.97 4.10 4.12
C ALA A 112 4.90 3.83 3.05
N GLY A 113 5.13 2.88 2.12
CA GLY A 113 4.10 2.41 1.19
C GLY A 113 2.95 1.68 1.90
N GLY A 114 3.22 1.12 3.08
CA GLY A 114 2.17 0.60 3.97
C GLY A 114 1.23 1.69 4.46
N THR A 115 1.75 2.87 4.83
CA THR A 115 0.94 4.06 5.16
C THR A 115 0.07 4.48 3.99
N LEU A 116 0.65 4.52 2.78
CA LEU A 116 -0.06 4.86 1.56
C LEU A 116 -1.25 3.93 1.31
N VAL A 117 -1.00 2.62 1.31
CA VAL A 117 -2.03 1.62 1.02
C VAL A 117 -3.09 1.58 2.12
N ALA A 118 -2.68 1.54 3.39
CA ALA A 118 -3.61 1.49 4.51
C ALA A 118 -4.48 2.75 4.61
N GLY A 119 -3.91 3.93 4.35
CA GLY A 119 -4.67 5.18 4.25
C GLY A 119 -5.65 5.19 3.07
N ALA A 120 -5.26 4.64 1.92
CA ALA A 120 -6.15 4.50 0.76
C ALA A 120 -7.30 3.50 1.04
N LEU A 121 -7.04 2.41 1.77
CA LEU A 121 -8.07 1.48 2.22
C LEU A 121 -9.09 2.16 3.14
N ASN A 122 -8.66 3.06 4.04
CA ASN A 122 -9.56 3.83 4.89
C ASN A 122 -10.42 4.84 4.11
N GLN A 123 -9.90 5.36 3.00
CA GLN A 123 -10.64 6.31 2.14
C GLN A 123 -11.64 5.62 1.22
N ALA A 124 -11.25 4.51 0.61
CA ALA A 124 -12.04 3.85 -0.43
C ALA A 124 -11.83 2.31 -0.39
N PRO A 125 -12.27 1.61 0.66
CA PRO A 125 -12.05 0.17 0.78
C PRO A 125 -12.62 -0.61 -0.41
N GLN A 126 -13.74 -0.16 -0.97
CA GLN A 126 -14.41 -0.76 -2.14
C GLN A 126 -13.62 -0.62 -3.46
N ALA A 127 -12.58 0.20 -3.50
CA ALA A 127 -11.71 0.31 -4.68
C ALA A 127 -10.71 -0.86 -4.78
N PHE A 128 -10.63 -1.69 -3.74
CA PHE A 128 -9.64 -2.74 -3.63
C PHE A 128 -10.29 -4.10 -3.34
N ALA A 129 -9.83 -5.14 -4.02
CA ALA A 129 -10.28 -6.52 -3.84
C ALA A 129 -9.38 -7.33 -2.87
N GLY A 130 -8.28 -6.76 -2.45
CA GLY A 130 -7.33 -7.32 -1.48
C GLY A 130 -6.13 -6.41 -1.31
N ALA A 131 -5.35 -6.62 -0.24
CA ALA A 131 -4.11 -5.86 -0.06
C ALA A 131 -3.03 -6.67 0.66
N VAL A 132 -1.77 -6.26 0.43
CA VAL A 132 -0.58 -6.75 1.13
C VAL A 132 0.18 -5.56 1.70
N LEU A 133 0.41 -5.57 2.99
CA LEU A 133 1.21 -4.59 3.70
C LEU A 133 2.46 -5.27 4.29
N LYS A 134 3.64 -4.85 3.88
CA LYS A 134 4.89 -5.38 4.38
C LYS A 134 5.58 -4.38 5.30
N VAL A 135 5.92 -4.81 6.52
CA VAL A 135 6.54 -3.97 7.56
C VAL A 135 5.97 -2.54 7.59
N PRO A 136 4.62 -2.40 7.66
CA PRO A 136 3.95 -1.15 7.35
C PRO A 136 4.06 -0.13 8.48
N PHE A 137 4.37 1.12 8.14
CA PHE A 137 4.31 2.26 9.04
C PHE A 137 2.86 2.78 9.07
N VAL A 138 2.05 2.34 10.03
CA VAL A 138 0.58 2.53 10.03
C VAL A 138 0.01 3.18 11.29
N ASP A 139 0.85 3.43 12.30
CA ASP A 139 0.49 4.11 13.53
C ASP A 139 1.22 5.45 13.64
N VAL A 140 1.05 6.28 12.61
CA VAL A 140 1.86 7.47 12.35
C VAL A 140 1.82 8.45 13.51
N VAL A 141 0.64 8.76 14.05
CA VAL A 141 0.50 9.73 15.15
C VAL A 141 1.25 9.26 16.39
N ASN A 142 1.05 8.03 16.81
CA ASN A 142 1.70 7.53 18.03
C ASN A 142 3.21 7.42 17.85
N SER A 143 3.68 6.88 16.73
CA SER A 143 5.12 6.73 16.47
C SER A 143 5.83 8.07 16.28
N MET A 144 5.18 9.06 15.67
CA MET A 144 5.77 10.40 15.52
C MET A 144 5.73 11.24 16.81
N THR A 145 4.90 10.88 17.79
CA THR A 145 4.89 11.52 19.12
C THR A 145 5.82 10.85 20.11
N ASP A 146 6.25 9.61 19.88
CA ASP A 146 7.14 8.85 20.76
C ASP A 146 8.62 9.12 20.42
N THR A 147 9.21 10.10 21.11
CA THR A 147 10.62 10.45 20.94
C THR A 147 11.60 9.40 21.51
N SER A 148 11.10 8.36 22.19
CA SER A 148 11.95 7.23 22.63
C SER A 148 12.30 6.29 21.47
N LEU A 149 11.56 6.34 20.36
CA LEU A 149 11.86 5.59 19.16
C LEU A 149 13.06 6.21 18.41
N PRO A 150 14.04 5.40 17.95
CA PRO A 150 15.34 5.90 17.48
C PRO A 150 15.27 6.83 16.27
N LEU A 151 14.23 6.74 15.45
CA LEU A 151 14.15 7.47 14.18
C LEU A 151 13.14 8.62 14.20
N THR A 152 12.30 8.75 15.24
CA THR A 152 11.15 9.68 15.25
C THR A 152 11.51 11.11 14.86
N GLU A 153 12.44 11.74 15.56
CA GLU A 153 12.79 13.14 15.28
C GLU A 153 13.41 13.33 13.90
N GLN A 154 14.17 12.34 13.41
CA GLN A 154 14.78 12.37 12.07
C GLN A 154 13.73 12.35 10.95
N GLN A 155 12.53 11.84 11.26
CA GLN A 155 11.43 11.68 10.31
C GLN A 155 10.49 12.90 10.25
N TYR A 156 10.67 13.91 11.12
CA TYR A 156 9.83 15.11 11.13
C TYR A 156 9.85 15.87 9.79
N GLY A 157 10.96 15.78 9.05
CA GLY A 157 11.05 16.37 7.72
C GLY A 157 10.11 15.73 6.69
N GLU A 158 9.80 14.46 6.82
CA GLU A 158 8.91 13.75 5.88
C GLU A 158 7.45 13.76 6.37
N TRP A 159 7.23 13.46 7.66
CA TRP A 159 5.87 13.24 8.19
C TRP A 159 5.28 14.47 8.87
N GLY A 160 6.11 15.45 9.26
CA GLY A 160 5.75 16.60 10.05
C GLY A 160 6.17 16.45 11.52
N ASN A 161 6.31 17.58 12.22
CA ASN A 161 6.58 17.61 13.65
C ASN A 161 5.24 17.66 14.42
N PRO A 162 4.87 16.66 15.23
CA PRO A 162 3.60 16.64 15.96
C PRO A 162 3.48 17.70 17.06
N GLN A 163 4.58 18.35 17.44
CA GLN A 163 4.56 19.51 18.35
C GLN A 163 3.98 20.76 17.66
N VAL A 164 3.90 20.76 16.32
CA VAL A 164 3.23 21.81 15.54
C VAL A 164 1.78 21.39 15.30
N GLU A 165 0.83 22.18 15.76
CA GLU A 165 -0.60 21.84 15.75
C GLU A 165 -1.13 21.50 14.35
N SER A 166 -0.73 22.27 13.31
CA SER A 166 -1.15 21.99 11.93
C SER A 166 -0.64 20.65 11.42
N ALA A 167 0.62 20.30 11.72
CA ALA A 167 1.21 19.03 11.34
C ALA A 167 0.54 17.85 12.07
N LEU A 168 0.26 17.99 13.36
CA LEU A 168 -0.46 16.96 14.12
C LEU A 168 -1.87 16.74 13.58
N LYS A 169 -2.62 17.80 13.29
CA LYS A 169 -3.96 17.70 12.67
C LYS A 169 -3.90 17.01 11.31
N ALA A 170 -2.90 17.34 10.50
CA ALA A 170 -2.71 16.68 9.21
C ALA A 170 -2.41 15.19 9.37
N MET A 171 -1.53 14.79 10.30
CA MET A 171 -1.25 13.37 10.60
C MET A 171 -2.51 12.65 11.05
N GLN A 172 -3.28 13.20 11.97
CA GLN A 172 -4.54 12.63 12.46
C GLN A 172 -5.56 12.40 11.33
N ALA A 173 -5.56 13.26 10.33
CA ALA A 173 -6.49 13.16 9.21
C ALA A 173 -6.19 11.99 8.26
N TYR A 174 -4.95 11.50 8.21
CA TYR A 174 -4.58 10.38 7.34
C TYR A 174 -4.04 9.15 8.07
N ASP A 175 -3.73 9.23 9.38
CA ASP A 175 -3.18 8.14 10.17
C ASP A 175 -3.96 6.84 9.96
N PRO A 176 -3.33 5.78 9.40
CA PRO A 176 -4.07 4.57 9.07
C PRO A 176 -4.73 3.92 10.28
N TYR A 177 -4.01 3.80 11.40
CA TYR A 177 -4.52 3.16 12.61
C TYR A 177 -5.66 3.94 13.26
N GLY A 178 -5.52 5.27 13.33
CA GLY A 178 -6.53 6.15 13.92
C GLY A 178 -7.84 6.19 13.15
N ASN A 179 -7.77 6.02 11.83
CA ASN A 179 -8.91 6.18 10.92
C ASN A 179 -9.56 4.86 10.47
N ILE A 180 -9.29 3.73 11.12
CA ILE A 180 -10.02 2.48 10.86
C ILE A 180 -11.49 2.65 11.24
N LYS A 181 -12.40 2.21 10.36
CA LYS A 181 -13.86 2.36 10.49
C LYS A 181 -14.54 1.00 10.45
N ALA A 182 -15.81 0.95 10.89
CA ALA A 182 -16.67 -0.23 10.75
C ALA A 182 -17.27 -0.28 9.33
N VAL A 183 -16.43 -0.67 8.35
CA VAL A 183 -16.79 -0.79 6.93
C VAL A 183 -16.24 -2.11 6.37
N PRO A 184 -16.71 -2.60 5.21
CA PRO A 184 -16.21 -3.85 4.64
C PRO A 184 -14.81 -3.63 4.03
N TYR A 185 -13.76 -3.88 4.82
CA TYR A 185 -12.39 -3.94 4.30
C TYR A 185 -12.17 -5.21 3.47
N PRO A 186 -11.34 -5.13 2.42
CA PRO A 186 -10.99 -6.30 1.61
C PRO A 186 -10.07 -7.26 2.40
N PRO A 187 -9.90 -8.51 1.91
CA PRO A 187 -8.87 -9.42 2.42
C PRO A 187 -7.50 -8.75 2.53
N LEU A 188 -6.79 -8.99 3.63
CA LEU A 188 -5.54 -8.31 3.94
C LEU A 188 -4.50 -9.27 4.50
N LEU A 189 -3.29 -9.22 3.94
CA LEU A 189 -2.09 -9.83 4.50
C LEU A 189 -1.17 -8.73 5.03
N VAL A 190 -0.83 -8.80 6.32
CA VAL A 190 0.19 -7.95 6.95
C VAL A 190 1.40 -8.80 7.31
N GLN A 191 2.58 -8.39 6.89
CA GLN A 191 3.86 -9.02 7.23
C GLN A 191 4.67 -8.09 8.14
N ILE A 192 5.21 -8.63 9.22
CA ILE A 192 6.03 -7.90 10.19
C ILE A 192 7.30 -8.66 10.53
N GLY A 193 8.35 -7.93 10.86
CA GLY A 193 9.59 -8.47 11.41
C GLY A 193 9.72 -8.13 12.90
N LEU A 194 9.91 -9.14 13.76
CA LEU A 194 9.95 -8.93 15.22
C LEU A 194 11.09 -8.01 15.65
N ASN A 195 12.21 -8.06 14.92
CA ASN A 195 13.43 -7.28 15.23
C ASN A 195 13.54 -6.00 14.38
N ASP A 196 12.42 -5.48 13.88
CA ASP A 196 12.40 -4.27 13.07
C ASP A 196 12.76 -3.04 13.92
N GLN A 197 13.90 -2.41 13.58
CA GLN A 197 14.43 -1.22 14.27
C GLN A 197 13.97 0.10 13.61
N ARG A 198 13.24 0.03 12.48
CA ARG A 198 12.74 1.20 11.75
C ARG A 198 11.26 1.43 11.96
N VAL A 199 10.49 0.37 11.83
CA VAL A 199 9.04 0.36 12.06
C VAL A 199 8.73 -0.71 13.08
N PRO A 200 8.34 -0.35 14.30
CA PRO A 200 8.05 -1.32 15.34
C PRO A 200 7.01 -2.35 14.89
N TYR A 201 7.27 -3.64 15.14
CA TYR A 201 6.41 -4.74 14.69
C TYR A 201 4.97 -4.60 15.20
N TRP A 202 4.78 -3.97 16.35
CA TRP A 202 3.44 -3.80 16.93
C TRP A 202 2.55 -2.86 16.14
N GLU A 203 3.09 -1.99 15.27
CA GLU A 203 2.27 -1.16 14.41
C GLU A 203 1.41 -2.01 13.47
N GLY A 204 2.01 -2.92 12.72
CA GLY A 204 1.29 -3.81 11.83
C GLY A 204 0.38 -4.79 12.58
N ALA A 205 0.83 -5.31 13.73
CA ALA A 205 0.06 -6.25 14.53
C ALA A 205 -1.22 -5.62 15.11
N LYS A 206 -1.12 -4.46 15.77
CA LYS A 206 -2.29 -3.78 16.33
C LYS A 206 -3.21 -3.18 15.27
N TYR A 207 -2.64 -2.72 14.11
CA TYR A 207 -3.44 -2.25 12.98
C TYR A 207 -4.35 -3.36 12.47
N LEU A 208 -3.78 -4.54 12.19
CA LEU A 208 -4.55 -5.67 11.69
C LEU A 208 -5.58 -6.16 12.72
N SER A 209 -5.21 -6.23 14.00
CA SER A 209 -6.14 -6.64 15.08
C SER A 209 -7.34 -5.72 15.15
N LYS A 210 -7.12 -4.40 15.19
CA LYS A 210 -8.21 -3.39 15.21
C LYS A 210 -9.06 -3.45 13.94
N LEU A 211 -8.42 -3.60 12.76
CA LEU A 211 -9.14 -3.70 11.50
C LEU A 211 -10.02 -4.95 11.47
N ALA A 212 -9.50 -6.10 11.89
CA ALA A 212 -10.27 -7.37 11.93
C ALA A 212 -11.46 -7.30 12.89
N GLU A 213 -11.32 -6.59 14.01
CA GLU A 213 -12.40 -6.39 14.99
C GLU A 213 -13.51 -5.49 14.43
N LEU A 214 -13.14 -4.40 13.76
CA LEU A 214 -14.10 -3.39 13.28
C LEU A 214 -14.69 -3.69 11.90
N SER A 215 -13.94 -4.42 11.06
CA SER A 215 -14.36 -4.67 9.69
C SER A 215 -15.66 -5.46 9.60
N THR A 216 -16.56 -5.01 8.73
CA THR A 216 -17.76 -5.76 8.33
C THR A 216 -17.53 -6.66 7.10
N GLY A 217 -16.31 -6.68 6.56
CA GLY A 217 -15.90 -7.53 5.43
C GLY A 217 -15.64 -8.99 5.86
N GLN A 218 -15.51 -9.85 4.87
CA GLN A 218 -15.38 -11.31 5.12
C GLN A 218 -13.92 -11.75 5.39
N GLY A 219 -12.91 -10.84 5.20
CA GLY A 219 -11.51 -11.23 5.28
C GLY A 219 -11.10 -12.21 4.17
N PRO A 220 -10.05 -13.02 4.34
CA PRO A 220 -9.25 -13.20 5.56
C PRO A 220 -8.36 -12.00 5.90
N TYR A 221 -8.11 -11.81 7.20
CA TYR A 221 -7.17 -10.83 7.75
C TYR A 221 -6.02 -11.59 8.39
N LEU A 222 -4.86 -11.64 7.71
CA LEU A 222 -3.75 -12.52 8.05
C LEU A 222 -2.53 -11.72 8.52
N LEU A 223 -1.92 -12.15 9.61
CA LEU A 223 -0.64 -11.67 10.10
C LEU A 223 0.44 -12.73 9.89
N GLN A 224 1.51 -12.36 9.20
CA GLN A 224 2.71 -13.18 9.14
C GLN A 224 3.83 -12.48 9.89
N THR A 225 4.34 -13.13 10.92
CA THR A 225 5.46 -12.64 11.74
C THR A 225 6.74 -13.38 11.41
N ASP A 226 7.77 -12.65 11.01
CA ASP A 226 9.14 -13.18 10.97
C ASP A 226 9.82 -12.90 12.30
N PHE A 227 10.09 -13.95 13.08
CA PHE A 227 10.67 -13.83 14.43
C PHE A 227 12.18 -13.56 14.43
N GLU A 228 12.84 -13.67 13.29
CA GLU A 228 14.29 -13.52 13.17
C GLU A 228 14.69 -12.26 12.40
N SER A 229 13.84 -11.80 11.47
CA SER A 229 14.14 -10.64 10.61
C SER A 229 13.71 -9.32 11.24
N GLY A 230 14.37 -8.23 10.78
CA GLY A 230 13.98 -6.84 11.04
C GLY A 230 13.16 -6.26 9.89
N HIS A 231 13.49 -5.00 9.51
CA HIS A 231 12.81 -4.27 8.42
C HIS A 231 13.00 -4.94 7.05
N SER A 232 14.10 -5.65 6.87
CA SER A 232 14.37 -6.50 5.70
C SER A 232 15.05 -7.77 6.17
N GLY A 233 14.65 -8.90 5.62
CA GLY A 233 15.32 -10.17 5.80
C GLY A 233 16.54 -10.32 4.89
N ASP A 234 17.27 -11.42 5.05
CA ASP A 234 18.24 -11.84 4.03
C ASP A 234 17.51 -12.15 2.70
N ARG A 235 18.31 -12.32 1.63
CA ARG A 235 17.76 -12.52 0.29
C ARG A 235 16.81 -13.72 0.19
N ARG A 236 17.10 -14.82 0.88
CA ARG A 236 16.28 -16.04 0.83
C ARG A 236 14.93 -15.78 1.50
N LYS A 237 14.96 -15.24 2.72
CA LYS A 237 13.73 -14.90 3.45
C LYS A 237 12.88 -13.86 2.71
N ALA A 238 13.52 -12.86 2.10
CA ALA A 238 12.80 -11.87 1.28
C ALA A 238 12.06 -12.51 0.10
N LEU A 239 12.66 -13.52 -0.55
CA LEU A 239 11.99 -14.27 -1.62
C LEU A 239 10.86 -15.18 -1.10
N GLU A 240 11.04 -15.83 0.04
CA GLU A 240 10.01 -16.66 0.67
C GLU A 240 8.80 -15.80 1.08
N GLN A 241 9.05 -14.62 1.68
CA GLN A 241 7.99 -13.66 2.03
C GLN A 241 7.25 -13.17 0.78
N GLN A 242 7.99 -12.81 -0.29
CA GLN A 242 7.38 -12.37 -1.55
C GLN A 242 6.56 -13.49 -2.22
N ALA A 243 7.04 -14.73 -2.16
CA ALA A 243 6.26 -15.87 -2.66
C ALA A 243 4.94 -16.03 -1.91
N LEU A 244 4.92 -15.81 -0.60
CA LEU A 244 3.70 -15.83 0.20
C LEU A 244 2.75 -14.66 -0.17
N GLU A 245 3.28 -13.45 -0.36
CA GLU A 245 2.53 -12.29 -0.85
C GLU A 245 1.79 -12.62 -2.16
N TYR A 246 2.53 -13.19 -3.12
CA TYR A 246 1.97 -13.54 -4.43
C TYR A 246 1.01 -14.73 -4.35
N ALA A 247 1.29 -15.74 -3.53
CA ALA A 247 0.38 -16.86 -3.32
C ALA A 247 -0.95 -16.39 -2.71
N PHE A 248 -0.91 -15.47 -1.74
CA PHE A 248 -2.10 -14.83 -1.17
C PHE A 248 -2.91 -14.13 -2.25
N LEU A 249 -2.29 -13.25 -3.04
CA LEU A 249 -2.97 -12.51 -4.11
C LEU A 249 -3.56 -13.45 -5.17
N ILE A 250 -2.80 -14.45 -5.63
CA ILE A 250 -3.26 -15.43 -6.62
C ILE A 250 -4.44 -16.25 -6.10
N SER A 251 -4.49 -16.55 -4.80
CA SER A 251 -5.63 -17.25 -4.21
C SER A 251 -6.92 -16.43 -4.31
N LEU A 252 -6.82 -15.11 -4.15
CA LEU A 252 -7.95 -14.19 -4.29
C LEU A 252 -8.44 -14.07 -5.74
N PHE A 253 -7.55 -14.13 -6.74
CA PHE A 253 -7.95 -14.11 -8.17
C PHE A 253 -8.87 -15.28 -8.50
N LYS A 254 -8.55 -16.48 -8.00
CA LYS A 254 -9.31 -17.71 -8.26
C LYS A 254 -10.68 -17.71 -7.62
N THR A 255 -10.77 -17.18 -6.40
CA THR A 255 -12.05 -17.11 -5.67
C THR A 255 -13.03 -16.17 -6.38
N SER A 256 -12.56 -15.04 -6.88
CA SER A 256 -13.37 -14.05 -7.61
C SER A 256 -13.90 -14.62 -8.94
N SER A 257 -13.06 -15.33 -9.69
CA SER A 257 -13.43 -15.95 -10.96
C SER A 257 -14.50 -17.06 -10.81
N GLN A 258 -14.55 -17.75 -9.66
CA GLN A 258 -15.55 -18.77 -9.38
C GLN A 258 -16.89 -18.19 -8.92
N ALA A 259 -16.89 -17.00 -8.33
CA ALA A 259 -18.11 -16.31 -7.90
C ALA A 259 -18.91 -15.75 -9.09
N GLU A 260 -18.22 -15.37 -10.19
CA GLU A 260 -18.83 -14.85 -11.42
C GLU A 260 -19.43 -15.98 -12.32
N GLN A 261 -19.10 -17.25 -12.05
CA GLN A 261 -19.61 -18.41 -12.82
C GLN A 261 -20.81 -19.10 -12.16
N LYS A 262 -21.30 -18.61 -11.03
CA LYS A 262 -22.51 -19.09 -10.33
C LYS A 262 -23.63 -18.06 -10.39
#